data_e4b3a202af86a596517dd0a8f448a795
#
_entry.id   e4b3a202af86a596517dd0a8f448a795
#
_cell.length_a   1.000
_cell.length_b   1.000
_cell.length_c   1.000
_cell.angle_alpha   90.00
_cell.angle_beta   90.00
_cell.angle_gamma   90.00
#
_symmetry.space_group_name_H-M   'P 1'
#
loop_
_entity.id
_entity.type
_entity.pdbx_description
1 polymer ?
#
loop_
_entity_poly.entity_id
_entity_poly.type
_entity_poly.pdbx_seq_one_letter_code
_entity_poly.pdbx_strand_id
1 'polypeptide(L)'
;MSRKILSSVLLFLAVPAGLIWCMAGGMEQTALLSTLVVASGVFAVFLQFEHTKPRPRDLMPTVVLTALCVTGRMLFAALPNFKPVSAIVIMAGLCFGRHSGFLTGALSALISNLFFGQGAWTPWQMYAWGLMGYGAGMLSQTRLFKNNIAVLLYGAIASFGYGFILNSWYLFS
;
A
#
# COMPACT_ATOMS: atom_id res chain seq x y z
N MET A 1 -23.18 -5.46 5.39
CA MET A 1 -22.20 -4.50 4.82
C MET A 1 -21.41 -5.23 3.75
N SER A 2 -21.35 -4.71 2.52
CA SER A 2 -20.61 -5.39 1.45
C SER A 2 -19.13 -5.52 1.87
N ARG A 3 -18.51 -6.70 1.66
CA ARG A 3 -17.09 -6.95 1.98
C ARG A 3 -16.16 -5.90 1.35
N LYS A 4 -16.57 -5.34 0.23
CA LYS A 4 -15.87 -4.25 -0.47
C LYS A 4 -15.86 -2.95 0.34
N ILE A 5 -16.91 -2.67 1.07
CA ILE A 5 -17.02 -1.49 1.95
C ILE A 5 -16.16 -1.73 3.19
N LEU A 6 -16.15 -2.95 3.71
CA LEU A 6 -15.39 -3.30 4.91
C LEU A 6 -13.87 -3.03 4.75
N SER A 7 -13.25 -3.46 3.64
CA SER A 7 -11.81 -3.20 3.41
C SER A 7 -11.52 -1.71 3.23
N SER A 8 -12.41 -0.97 2.57
CA SER A 8 -12.23 0.47 2.42
C SER A 8 -12.35 1.18 3.78
N VAL A 9 -13.34 0.84 4.58
CA VAL A 9 -13.51 1.40 5.94
C VAL A 9 -12.30 1.08 6.81
N LEU A 10 -11.81 -0.15 6.76
CA LEU A 10 -10.66 -0.56 7.55
C LEU A 10 -9.39 0.21 7.16
N LEU A 11 -9.10 0.32 5.87
CA LEU A 11 -7.90 1.01 5.39
C LEU A 11 -7.95 2.53 5.57
N PHE A 12 -9.09 3.16 5.26
CA PHE A 12 -9.17 4.62 5.22
C PHE A 12 -9.71 5.26 6.51
N LEU A 13 -10.33 4.49 7.40
CA LEU A 13 -10.89 4.99 8.65
C LEU A 13 -10.28 4.32 9.88
N ALA A 14 -10.28 2.98 9.96
CA ALA A 14 -9.88 2.31 11.19
C ALA A 14 -8.37 2.45 11.48
N VAL A 15 -7.51 2.31 10.46
CA VAL A 15 -6.07 2.49 10.66
C VAL A 15 -5.72 3.94 11.00
N PRO A 16 -6.16 4.99 10.27
CA PRO A 16 -5.89 6.37 10.67
C PRO A 16 -6.49 6.74 12.03
N ALA A 17 -7.69 6.27 12.37
CA ALA A 17 -8.30 6.51 13.67
C ALA A 17 -7.48 5.86 14.81
N GLY A 18 -6.99 4.64 14.60
CA GLY A 18 -6.11 3.96 15.54
C GLY A 18 -4.78 4.71 15.75
N LEU A 19 -4.21 5.27 14.69
CA LEU A 19 -2.99 6.08 14.76
C LEU A 19 -3.24 7.39 15.52
N ILE A 20 -4.35 8.09 15.26
CA ILE A 20 -4.74 9.30 16.00
C ILE A 20 -4.92 8.98 17.48
N TRP A 21 -5.53 7.85 17.82
CA TRP A 21 -5.66 7.41 19.20
C TRP A 21 -4.28 7.17 19.84
N CYS A 22 -3.37 6.49 19.17
CA CYS A 22 -2.00 6.30 19.68
C CYS A 22 -1.31 7.63 20.00
N MET A 23 -1.51 8.66 19.15
CA MET A 23 -0.96 10.01 19.39
C MET A 23 -1.60 10.69 20.59
N ALA A 24 -2.92 10.57 20.76
CA ALA A 24 -3.65 11.22 21.86
C ALA A 24 -3.41 10.57 23.22
N GLY A 25 -3.05 9.31 23.25
CA GLY A 25 -2.91 8.52 24.48
C GLY A 25 -1.62 8.75 25.27
N GLY A 26 -0.62 9.50 24.76
CA GLY A 26 0.62 9.83 25.44
C GLY A 26 1.42 8.60 25.91
N MET A 27 1.32 7.48 25.24
CA MET A 27 1.92 6.21 25.66
C MET A 27 3.42 6.18 25.34
N GLU A 28 4.25 5.73 26.29
CA GLU A 28 5.70 5.57 26.11
C GLU A 28 6.11 4.58 25.00
N GLN A 29 5.15 3.78 24.48
CA GLN A 29 5.40 2.77 23.45
C GLN A 29 4.60 3.05 22.16
N THR A 30 4.44 4.32 21.80
CA THR A 30 3.66 4.73 20.60
C THR A 30 4.17 4.11 19.32
N ALA A 31 5.49 3.93 19.17
CA ALA A 31 6.09 3.32 17.99
C ALA A 31 5.63 1.86 17.77
N LEU A 32 5.65 1.04 18.80
CA LEU A 32 5.22 -0.36 18.72
C LEU A 32 3.72 -0.46 18.47
N LEU A 33 2.91 0.33 19.17
CA LEU A 33 1.46 0.32 19.02
C LEU A 33 1.04 0.78 17.63
N SER A 34 1.63 1.87 17.13
CA SER A 34 1.34 2.36 15.77
C SER A 34 1.72 1.33 14.70
N THR A 35 2.86 0.66 14.84
CA THR A 35 3.28 -0.41 13.95
C THR A 35 2.31 -1.59 13.99
N LEU A 36 1.83 -2.00 15.16
CA LEU A 36 0.84 -3.07 15.31
C LEU A 36 -0.50 -2.70 14.68
N VAL A 37 -0.96 -1.44 14.84
CA VAL A 37 -2.19 -0.95 14.22
C VAL A 37 -2.07 -1.04 12.69
N VAL A 38 -0.98 -0.54 12.12
CA VAL A 38 -0.76 -0.59 10.67
C VAL A 38 -0.63 -2.03 10.17
N ALA A 39 0.13 -2.87 10.87
CA ALA A 39 0.31 -4.27 10.52
C ALA A 39 -1.02 -5.04 10.56
N SER A 40 -1.87 -4.79 11.56
CA SER A 40 -3.20 -5.40 11.65
C SER A 40 -4.10 -5.02 10.48
N GLY A 41 -4.05 -3.75 10.05
CA GLY A 41 -4.76 -3.26 8.87
C GLY A 41 -4.32 -3.94 7.58
N VAL A 42 -3.01 -4.06 7.37
CA VAL A 42 -2.44 -4.80 6.23
C VAL A 42 -2.88 -6.27 6.27
N PHE A 43 -2.73 -6.92 7.41
CA PHE A 43 -3.08 -8.33 7.60
C PHE A 43 -4.57 -8.59 7.35
N ALA A 44 -5.46 -7.72 7.82
CA ALA A 44 -6.89 -7.84 7.57
C ALA A 44 -7.25 -7.80 6.07
N VAL A 45 -6.52 -7.00 5.26
CA VAL A 45 -6.72 -7.00 3.79
C VAL A 45 -6.24 -8.30 3.16
N PHE A 46 -5.13 -8.86 3.63
CA PHE A 46 -4.64 -10.17 3.18
C PHE A 46 -5.66 -11.28 3.49
N LEU A 47 -6.17 -11.34 4.72
CA LEU A 47 -7.21 -12.30 5.10
C LEU A 47 -8.47 -12.15 4.26
N GLN A 48 -8.90 -10.92 4.00
CA GLN A 48 -10.08 -10.67 3.17
C GLN A 48 -9.87 -11.15 1.73
N PHE A 49 -8.67 -11.01 1.19
CA PHE A 49 -8.32 -11.50 -0.14
C PHE A 49 -8.32 -13.03 -0.17
N GLU A 50 -7.73 -13.70 0.82
CA GLU A 50 -7.72 -15.16 0.93
C GLU A 50 -9.13 -15.75 0.97
N HIS A 51 -10.04 -15.11 1.71
CA HIS A 51 -11.45 -15.55 1.76
C HIS A 51 -12.19 -15.46 0.41
N THR A 52 -11.69 -14.70 -0.56
CA THR A 52 -12.27 -14.65 -1.91
C THR A 52 -11.95 -15.89 -2.75
N LYS A 53 -11.08 -16.79 -2.24
CA LYS A 53 -10.59 -18.01 -2.95
C LYS A 53 -10.15 -17.67 -4.38
N PRO A 54 -9.15 -16.78 -4.57
CA PRO A 54 -8.73 -16.36 -5.90
C PRO A 54 -8.16 -17.56 -6.66
N ARG A 55 -8.45 -17.64 -7.94
CA ARG A 55 -7.87 -18.66 -8.80
C ARG A 55 -6.38 -18.37 -9.03
N PRO A 56 -5.53 -19.39 -9.28
CA PRO A 56 -4.12 -19.17 -9.55
C PRO A 56 -3.86 -18.12 -10.67
N ARG A 57 -4.69 -18.12 -11.71
CA ARG A 57 -4.61 -17.14 -12.80
C ARG A 57 -4.85 -15.68 -12.36
N ASP A 58 -5.66 -15.49 -11.31
CA ASP A 58 -5.98 -14.15 -10.79
C ASP A 58 -4.84 -13.63 -9.90
N LEU A 59 -3.99 -14.53 -9.38
CA LEU A 59 -2.79 -14.21 -8.60
C LEU A 59 -1.57 -13.91 -9.47
N MET A 60 -1.48 -14.50 -10.65
CA MET A 60 -0.32 -14.36 -11.55
C MET A 60 0.08 -12.90 -11.83
N PRO A 61 -0.85 -11.98 -12.17
CA PRO A 61 -0.48 -10.59 -12.39
C PRO A 61 0.15 -9.96 -11.14
N THR A 62 -0.40 -10.24 -9.96
CA THR A 62 0.13 -9.72 -8.69
C THR A 62 1.55 -10.21 -8.45
N VAL A 63 1.83 -11.49 -8.66
CA VAL A 63 3.16 -12.08 -8.48
C VAL A 63 4.17 -11.47 -9.46
N VAL A 64 3.82 -11.41 -10.75
CA VAL A 64 4.69 -10.87 -11.80
C VAL A 64 4.98 -9.39 -11.58
N LEU A 65 3.96 -8.59 -11.27
CA LEU A 65 4.13 -7.15 -11.02
C LEU A 65 4.92 -6.90 -9.73
N THR A 66 4.72 -7.72 -8.69
CA THR A 66 5.55 -7.65 -7.47
C THR A 66 7.02 -7.93 -7.78
N ALA A 67 7.31 -8.99 -8.54
CA ALA A 67 8.68 -9.30 -8.96
C ALA A 67 9.30 -8.14 -9.76
N LEU A 68 8.54 -7.55 -10.69
CA LEU A 68 8.96 -6.38 -11.47
C LEU A 68 9.23 -5.16 -10.57
N CYS A 69 8.40 -4.91 -9.57
CA CYS A 69 8.60 -3.86 -8.58
C CYS A 69 9.91 -4.06 -7.79
N VAL A 70 10.12 -5.28 -7.29
CA VAL A 70 11.32 -5.62 -6.51
C VAL A 70 12.57 -5.46 -7.35
N THR A 71 12.59 -6.05 -8.55
CA THR A 71 13.71 -5.95 -9.49
C THR A 71 13.95 -4.49 -9.88
N GLY A 72 12.91 -3.75 -10.22
CA GLY A 72 13.04 -2.33 -10.54
C GLY A 72 13.61 -1.52 -9.38
N ARG A 73 13.16 -1.78 -8.15
CA ARG A 73 13.71 -1.10 -6.96
C ARG A 73 15.19 -1.42 -6.75
N MET A 74 15.62 -2.64 -7.04
CA MET A 74 17.01 -3.05 -6.93
C MET A 74 17.86 -2.42 -8.04
N LEU A 75 17.43 -2.46 -9.29
CA LEU A 75 18.14 -1.88 -10.44
C LEU A 75 18.35 -0.37 -10.30
N PHE A 76 17.33 0.33 -9.79
CA PHE A 76 17.38 1.78 -9.58
C PHE A 76 17.80 2.18 -8.15
N ALA A 77 18.39 1.26 -7.38
CA ALA A 77 18.81 1.53 -6.01
C ALA A 77 19.84 2.68 -5.92
N ALA A 78 20.73 2.78 -6.92
CA ALA A 78 21.76 3.82 -6.99
C ALA A 78 21.20 5.22 -7.31
N LEU A 79 19.96 5.31 -7.85
CA LEU A 79 19.34 6.59 -8.18
C LEU A 79 18.49 7.08 -7.02
N PRO A 80 18.83 8.21 -6.38
CA PRO A 80 18.05 8.75 -5.28
C PRO A 80 16.65 9.15 -5.77
N ASN A 81 15.63 8.76 -5.02
CA ASN A 81 14.22 9.11 -5.26
C ASN A 81 13.59 8.61 -6.58
N PHE A 82 14.34 7.93 -7.43
CA PHE A 82 13.81 7.33 -8.65
C PHE A 82 13.53 5.84 -8.45
N LYS A 83 12.26 5.50 -8.21
CA LYS A 83 11.83 4.10 -8.00
C LYS A 83 10.57 3.83 -8.77
N PRO A 84 10.55 2.85 -9.70
CA PRO A 84 9.40 2.56 -10.55
C PRO A 84 8.23 1.90 -9.81
N VAL A 85 8.41 1.54 -8.54
CA VAL A 85 7.43 0.81 -7.71
C VAL A 85 6.07 1.48 -7.72
N SER A 86 6.00 2.80 -7.47
CA SER A 86 4.75 3.54 -7.41
C SER A 86 3.96 3.46 -8.71
N ALA A 87 4.65 3.60 -9.85
CA ALA A 87 4.00 3.52 -11.16
C ALA A 87 3.43 2.11 -11.42
N ILE A 88 4.21 1.07 -11.13
CA ILE A 88 3.80 -0.33 -11.33
C ILE A 88 2.64 -0.68 -10.40
N VAL A 89 2.65 -0.24 -9.15
CA VAL A 89 1.59 -0.47 -8.16
C VAL A 89 0.29 0.23 -8.58
N ILE A 90 0.35 1.46 -9.09
CA ILE A 90 -0.81 2.17 -9.65
C ILE A 90 -1.37 1.41 -10.83
N MET A 91 -0.52 0.97 -11.77
CA MET A 91 -0.93 0.18 -12.92
C MET A 91 -1.55 -1.16 -12.50
N ALA A 92 -1.01 -1.82 -11.48
CA ALA A 92 -1.60 -3.03 -10.91
C ALA A 92 -3.04 -2.79 -10.44
N GLY A 93 -3.27 -1.68 -9.72
CA GLY A 93 -4.60 -1.28 -9.27
C GLY A 93 -5.56 -0.97 -10.43
N LEU A 94 -5.10 -0.20 -11.41
CA LEU A 94 -5.90 0.19 -12.58
C LEU A 94 -6.32 -1.00 -13.43
N CYS A 95 -5.40 -1.92 -13.71
CA CYS A 95 -5.63 -3.04 -14.63
C CYS A 95 -6.27 -4.25 -13.98
N PHE A 96 -5.89 -4.57 -12.73
CA PHE A 96 -6.29 -5.82 -12.04
C PHE A 96 -7.17 -5.58 -10.82
N GLY A 97 -7.51 -4.32 -10.54
CA GLY A 97 -8.41 -3.95 -9.46
C GLY A 97 -7.72 -3.72 -8.12
N ARG A 98 -8.50 -3.20 -7.18
CA ARG A 98 -8.02 -2.66 -5.91
C ARG A 98 -7.27 -3.65 -5.01
N HIS A 99 -7.74 -4.90 -4.93
CA HIS A 99 -7.09 -5.91 -4.09
C HIS A 99 -5.74 -6.32 -4.66
N SER A 100 -5.65 -6.51 -5.98
CA SER A 100 -4.39 -6.83 -6.66
C SER A 100 -3.40 -5.67 -6.54
N GLY A 101 -3.86 -4.42 -6.71
CA GLY A 101 -3.04 -3.23 -6.50
C GLY A 101 -2.49 -3.13 -5.07
N PHE A 102 -3.35 -3.37 -4.06
CA PHE A 102 -2.91 -3.40 -2.67
C PHE A 102 -1.85 -4.46 -2.41
N LEU A 103 -2.11 -5.69 -2.84
CA LEU A 103 -1.19 -6.82 -2.64
C LEU A 103 0.14 -6.59 -3.34
N THR A 104 0.12 -6.10 -4.59
CA THR A 104 1.34 -5.75 -5.33
C THR A 104 2.17 -4.74 -4.55
N GLY A 105 1.56 -3.68 -4.03
CA GLY A 105 2.25 -2.66 -3.24
C GLY A 105 2.82 -3.20 -1.92
N ALA A 106 2.00 -3.90 -1.15
CA ALA A 106 2.39 -4.45 0.14
C ALA A 106 3.49 -5.52 0.02
N LEU A 107 3.34 -6.47 -0.91
CA LEU A 107 4.33 -7.51 -1.16
C LEU A 107 5.64 -6.93 -1.71
N SER A 108 5.57 -5.90 -2.56
CA SER A 108 6.76 -5.22 -3.07
C SER A 108 7.57 -4.57 -1.95
N ALA A 109 6.91 -3.94 -0.96
CA ALA A 109 7.56 -3.42 0.22
C ALA A 109 8.23 -4.54 1.02
N LEU A 110 7.45 -5.56 1.37
CA LEU A 110 7.92 -6.67 2.21
C LEU A 110 9.13 -7.38 1.59
N ILE A 111 9.01 -7.80 0.33
CA ILE A 111 10.05 -8.59 -0.35
C ILE A 111 11.29 -7.74 -0.63
N SER A 112 11.12 -6.51 -1.12
CA SER A 112 12.28 -5.67 -1.40
C SER A 112 13.04 -5.28 -0.13
N ASN A 113 12.37 -5.14 1.02
CA ASN A 113 13.04 -4.86 2.28
C ASN A 113 13.86 -6.04 2.82
N LEU A 114 13.70 -7.27 2.30
CA LEU A 114 14.65 -8.36 2.57
C LEU A 114 16.06 -8.03 2.05
N PHE A 115 16.16 -7.22 0.99
CA PHE A 115 17.43 -6.79 0.40
C PHE A 115 17.91 -5.45 0.96
N PHE A 116 16.98 -4.52 1.28
CA PHE A 116 17.31 -3.17 1.76
C PHE A 116 17.29 -3.03 3.29
N GLY A 117 16.96 -4.09 3.99
CA GLY A 117 16.80 -4.13 5.45
C GLY A 117 15.34 -4.04 5.87
N GLN A 118 14.97 -4.91 6.79
CA GLN A 118 13.66 -4.92 7.46
C GLN A 118 13.72 -4.08 8.73
N GLY A 119 12.61 -3.44 9.05
CA GLY A 119 12.49 -2.67 10.27
C GLY A 119 11.03 -2.39 10.61
N ALA A 120 10.81 -1.68 11.70
CA ALA A 120 9.47 -1.29 12.15
C ALA A 120 8.74 -0.37 11.16
N TRP A 121 9.48 0.26 10.24
CA TRP A 121 8.92 1.04 9.12
C TRP A 121 8.31 0.16 8.00
N THR A 122 8.63 -1.14 7.95
CA THR A 122 8.16 -2.03 6.87
C THR A 122 6.64 -2.11 6.78
N PRO A 123 5.85 -2.29 7.87
CA PRO A 123 4.40 -2.27 7.80
C PRO A 123 3.84 -0.95 7.27
N TRP A 124 4.44 0.17 7.64
CA TRP A 124 4.07 1.50 7.14
C TRP A 124 4.28 1.63 5.64
N GLN A 125 5.39 1.10 5.14
CA GLN A 125 5.69 1.08 3.72
C GLN A 125 4.75 0.16 2.94
N MET A 126 4.43 -1.02 3.50
CA MET A 126 3.43 -1.94 2.94
C MET A 126 2.05 -1.26 2.85
N TYR A 127 1.67 -0.55 3.91
CA TYR A 127 0.42 0.19 3.95
C TYR A 127 0.39 1.32 2.93
N ALA A 128 1.44 2.15 2.86
CA ALA A 128 1.50 3.30 1.96
C ALA A 128 1.42 2.88 0.48
N TRP A 129 2.25 1.92 0.04
CA TRP A 129 2.15 1.40 -1.33
C TRP A 129 0.88 0.60 -1.57
N GLY A 130 0.41 -0.14 -0.56
CA GLY A 130 -0.86 -0.84 -0.63
C GLY A 130 -2.03 0.12 -0.88
N LEU A 131 -2.11 1.23 -0.11
CA LEU A 131 -3.13 2.26 -0.31
C LEU A 131 -3.07 2.90 -1.70
N MET A 132 -1.86 3.17 -2.19
CA MET A 132 -1.65 3.73 -3.53
C MET A 132 -2.26 2.81 -4.61
N GLY A 133 -1.99 1.51 -4.56
CA GLY A 133 -2.57 0.53 -5.50
C GLY A 133 -4.07 0.32 -5.30
N TYR A 134 -4.52 0.28 -4.04
CA TYR A 134 -5.93 0.12 -3.70
C TYR A 134 -6.78 1.30 -4.20
N GLY A 135 -6.31 2.53 -3.96
CA GLY A 135 -6.97 3.75 -4.41
C GLY A 135 -7.05 3.83 -5.94
N ALA A 136 -5.96 3.49 -6.66
CA ALA A 136 -5.97 3.39 -8.11
C ALA A 136 -7.04 2.42 -8.60
N GLY A 137 -7.14 1.24 -7.98
CA GLY A 137 -8.15 0.23 -8.33
C GLY A 137 -9.59 0.61 -7.96
N MET A 138 -9.80 1.46 -6.94
CA MET A 138 -11.11 2.03 -6.66
C MET A 138 -11.55 3.04 -7.74
N LEU A 139 -10.62 3.88 -8.13
CA LEU A 139 -10.87 4.98 -9.05
C LEU A 139 -10.90 4.52 -10.52
N SER A 140 -10.32 3.35 -10.84
CA SER A 140 -10.29 2.79 -12.20
C SER A 140 -11.68 2.60 -12.81
N GLN A 141 -12.71 2.42 -11.97
CA GLN A 141 -14.09 2.24 -12.42
C GLN A 141 -14.81 3.59 -12.70
N THR A 142 -14.16 4.70 -12.39
CA THR A 142 -14.73 6.03 -12.60
C THR A 142 -14.39 6.54 -14.01
N ARG A 143 -15.28 7.36 -14.60
CA ARG A 143 -15.05 7.98 -15.91
C ARG A 143 -13.82 8.89 -15.92
N LEU A 144 -13.46 9.46 -14.78
CA LEU A 144 -12.29 10.33 -14.63
C LEU A 144 -10.98 9.63 -15.01
N PHE A 145 -10.83 8.35 -14.66
CA PHE A 145 -9.61 7.56 -14.91
C PHE A 145 -9.49 7.01 -16.34
N LYS A 146 -10.45 7.34 -17.21
CA LYS A 146 -10.27 7.18 -18.67
C LYS A 146 -9.37 8.26 -19.25
N ASN A 147 -9.11 9.34 -18.53
CA ASN A 147 -8.22 10.43 -18.93
C ASN A 147 -6.81 10.20 -18.33
N ASN A 148 -5.80 10.19 -19.20
CA ASN A 148 -4.39 10.03 -18.78
C ASN A 148 -3.95 11.13 -17.81
N ILE A 149 -4.48 12.35 -17.93
CA ILE A 149 -4.17 13.46 -17.02
C ILE A 149 -4.63 13.14 -15.60
N ALA A 150 -5.81 12.56 -15.44
CA ALA A 150 -6.33 12.16 -14.13
C ALA A 150 -5.46 11.08 -13.47
N VAL A 151 -4.93 10.14 -14.24
CA VAL A 151 -4.00 9.12 -13.76
C VAL A 151 -2.68 9.75 -13.31
N LEU A 152 -2.14 10.70 -14.07
CA LEU A 152 -0.92 11.42 -13.71
C LEU A 152 -1.11 12.25 -12.43
N LEU A 153 -2.22 12.98 -12.32
CA LEU A 153 -2.55 13.75 -11.11
C LEU A 153 -2.70 12.83 -9.88
N TYR A 154 -3.38 11.69 -10.06
CA TYR A 154 -3.45 10.69 -9.00
C TYR A 154 -2.07 10.19 -8.58
N GLY A 155 -1.21 9.87 -9.54
CA GLY A 155 0.17 9.43 -9.28
C GLY A 155 0.96 10.46 -8.46
N ALA A 156 0.84 11.75 -8.81
CA ALA A 156 1.45 12.83 -8.06
C ALA A 156 0.90 12.93 -6.63
N ILE A 157 -0.42 12.99 -6.45
CA ILE A 157 -1.07 13.07 -5.13
C ILE A 157 -0.73 11.85 -4.27
N ALA A 158 -0.80 10.65 -4.85
CA ALA A 158 -0.50 9.40 -4.16
C ALA A 158 0.97 9.31 -3.73
N SER A 159 1.90 9.88 -4.51
CA SER A 159 3.32 9.96 -4.17
C SER A 159 3.57 10.90 -2.99
N PHE A 160 2.89 12.04 -2.93
CA PHE A 160 2.91 12.92 -1.75
C PHE A 160 2.32 12.21 -0.53
N GLY A 161 1.18 11.53 -0.69
CA GLY A 161 0.55 10.72 0.36
C GLY A 161 1.49 9.62 0.90
N TYR A 162 2.21 8.95 0.02
CA TYR A 162 3.23 7.97 0.39
C TYR A 162 4.32 8.60 1.28
N GLY A 163 4.87 9.73 0.85
CA GLY A 163 5.88 10.46 1.62
C GLY A 163 5.36 10.91 2.99
N PHE A 164 4.13 11.40 3.03
CA PHE A 164 3.47 11.80 4.27
C PHE A 164 3.32 10.62 5.24
N ILE A 165 2.81 9.47 4.78
CA ILE A 165 2.65 8.26 5.60
C ILE A 165 4.00 7.78 6.13
N LEU A 166 5.05 7.73 5.32
CA LEU A 166 6.36 7.31 5.78
C LEU A 166 7.00 8.30 6.75
N ASN A 167 6.84 9.62 6.51
CA ASN A 167 7.35 10.62 7.44
C ASN A 167 6.57 10.62 8.77
N SER A 168 5.30 10.24 8.76
CA SER A 168 4.53 10.09 9.99
C SER A 168 5.11 9.02 10.92
N TRP A 169 5.83 8.01 10.39
CA TRP A 169 6.56 7.04 11.21
C TRP A 169 7.49 7.72 12.21
N TYR A 170 8.20 8.77 11.79
CA TYR A 170 9.12 9.51 12.66
C TYR A 170 8.43 10.26 13.81
N LEU A 171 7.12 10.47 13.72
CA LEU A 171 6.34 11.04 14.83
C LEU A 171 6.05 10.03 15.92
N PHE A 172 6.17 8.75 15.61
CA PHE A 172 5.87 7.62 16.52
C PHE A 172 7.15 6.89 16.97
N SER A 173 8.29 7.15 16.35
CA SER A 173 9.59 6.58 16.70
C SER A 173 10.38 7.50 17.62
#